data_acdb3f73576b26b55c1445a440e104fa
#
_entry.id   acdb3f73576b26b55c1445a440e104fa
#
_cell.length_a   1.000
_cell.length_b   1.000
_cell.length_c   1.000
_cell.angle_alpha   90.00
_cell.angle_beta   90.00
_cell.angle_gamma   90.00
#
_symmetry.space_group_name_H-M   'P 1'
#
loop_
_entity.id
_entity.type
_entity.pdbx_description
1 polymer ?
#
loop_
_entity_poly.entity_id
_entity_poly.type
_entity_poly.pdbx_seq_one_letter_code
_entity_poly.pdbx_strand_id
1 'polypeptide(L)'
;MNTTSQKYRINEITNNINLSSNLQSLNNLYGKSIWYIDENSFEQIYTENPVIKKLTITKNLPNKLVVSSELYQQLVTIDDKRSSLKNMQILYENNYVVKTEVEENNLPVLVITNGPVEEGFRGELISFFKTLDKYKYIKNELKLQFDGNQFVAFYYLGRYELGPAIDLGRKGSILGTYLEENFCSGTVRFINSETTIENCT
;
A
#
# COMPACT_ATOMS: atom_id res chain seq x y z
N MET A 1 35.54 -5.75 -37.61
CA MET A 1 34.72 -5.78 -36.37
C MET A 1 33.36 -5.16 -36.68
N ASN A 2 32.28 -5.91 -36.44
CA ASN A 2 30.96 -5.64 -36.98
C ASN A 2 30.33 -4.35 -36.44
N THR A 3 30.26 -3.30 -37.24
CA THR A 3 29.53 -2.05 -36.95
C THR A 3 28.02 -2.26 -36.75
N THR A 4 27.46 -3.36 -37.26
CA THR A 4 26.08 -3.76 -37.05
C THR A 4 25.75 -4.13 -35.57
N SER A 5 26.72 -4.62 -34.81
CA SER A 5 26.48 -5.02 -33.41
C SER A 5 26.35 -3.82 -32.47
N GLN A 6 26.96 -2.67 -32.78
CA GLN A 6 26.86 -1.46 -31.96
C GLN A 6 25.51 -0.75 -32.14
N LYS A 7 24.88 -0.86 -33.30
CA LYS A 7 23.57 -0.26 -33.59
C LYS A 7 22.45 -0.77 -32.65
N TYR A 8 22.56 -2.00 -32.19
CA TYR A 8 21.56 -2.66 -31.34
C TYR A 8 21.94 -2.68 -29.87
N ARG A 9 22.91 -1.88 -29.44
CA ARG A 9 23.23 -1.69 -28.05
C ARG A 9 22.36 -0.61 -27.44
N ILE A 10 21.81 -0.86 -26.27
CA ILE A 10 20.96 0.09 -25.57
C ILE A 10 21.76 1.36 -25.27
N ASN A 11 21.30 2.48 -25.78
CA ASN A 11 21.84 3.80 -25.50
C ASN A 11 20.79 4.80 -24.98
N GLU A 12 19.51 4.40 -24.99
CA GLU A 12 18.42 5.18 -24.45
C GLU A 12 17.48 4.27 -23.64
N ILE A 13 17.21 4.66 -22.37
CA ILE A 13 16.24 4.02 -21.51
C ILE A 13 15.24 5.08 -21.06
N THR A 14 13.98 4.92 -21.45
CA THR A 14 12.87 5.71 -20.91
C THR A 14 12.27 4.94 -19.74
N ASN A 15 12.30 5.56 -18.56
CA ASN A 15 11.80 4.99 -17.33
C ASN A 15 10.50 5.69 -16.93
N ASN A 16 9.39 4.96 -16.98
CA ASN A 16 8.07 5.39 -16.53
C ASN A 16 7.69 4.73 -15.18
N ILE A 17 8.69 4.40 -14.38
CA ILE A 17 8.50 3.82 -13.05
C ILE A 17 8.36 4.98 -12.06
N ASN A 18 7.19 5.10 -11.47
CA ASN A 18 6.86 6.20 -10.54
C ASN A 18 7.32 5.85 -9.11
N LEU A 19 8.63 5.77 -8.91
CA LEU A 19 9.28 5.53 -7.63
C LEU A 19 10.21 6.69 -7.30
N SER A 20 10.24 7.08 -6.04
CA SER A 20 11.18 8.08 -5.51
C SER A 20 12.62 7.54 -5.38
N SER A 21 12.80 6.23 -5.49
CA SER A 21 14.10 5.57 -5.41
C SER A 21 14.86 5.63 -6.74
N ASN A 22 16.17 5.85 -6.65
CA ASN A 22 17.04 5.88 -7.82
C ASN A 22 17.24 4.44 -8.33
N LEU A 23 16.73 4.16 -9.53
CA LEU A 23 16.82 2.83 -10.15
C LEU A 23 18.19 2.62 -10.81
N GLN A 24 19.24 2.60 -9.98
CA GLN A 24 20.63 2.44 -10.48
C GLN A 24 20.83 1.15 -11.29
N SER A 25 20.10 0.09 -10.96
CA SER A 25 20.15 -1.18 -11.67
C SER A 25 19.73 -1.09 -13.13
N LEU A 26 18.88 -0.09 -13.51
CA LEU A 26 18.60 0.18 -14.93
C LEU A 26 19.84 0.63 -15.70
N ASN A 27 20.77 1.32 -15.04
CA ASN A 27 22.00 1.78 -15.68
C ASN A 27 22.89 0.62 -16.16
N ASN A 28 22.76 -0.56 -15.53
CA ASN A 28 23.49 -1.77 -15.93
C ASN A 28 23.03 -2.34 -17.27
N LEU A 29 21.93 -1.84 -17.83
CA LEU A 29 21.41 -2.25 -19.14
C LEU A 29 22.03 -1.47 -20.31
N TYR A 30 22.59 -0.27 -20.05
CA TYR A 30 23.27 0.49 -21.09
C TYR A 30 24.45 -0.29 -21.69
N GLY A 31 24.58 -0.22 -23.00
CA GLY A 31 25.61 -0.93 -23.75
C GLY A 31 25.34 -2.42 -23.98
N LYS A 32 24.35 -3.02 -23.31
CA LYS A 32 23.93 -4.40 -23.58
C LYS A 32 23.16 -4.46 -24.90
N SER A 33 23.19 -5.62 -25.55
CA SER A 33 22.39 -5.84 -26.75
C SER A 33 20.90 -5.90 -26.40
N ILE A 34 20.07 -5.12 -27.10
CA ILE A 34 18.63 -5.08 -26.86
C ILE A 34 17.94 -6.44 -27.09
N TRP A 35 18.56 -7.31 -27.91
CA TRP A 35 18.02 -8.64 -28.21
C TRP A 35 18.10 -9.61 -27.03
N TYR A 36 19.08 -9.43 -26.13
CA TYR A 36 19.32 -10.31 -24.97
C TYR A 36 18.72 -9.79 -23.66
N ILE A 37 17.90 -8.73 -23.74
CA ILE A 37 17.16 -8.27 -22.56
C ILE A 37 15.90 -9.12 -22.42
N ASP A 38 15.76 -9.77 -21.27
CA ASP A 38 14.65 -10.60 -20.86
C ASP A 38 14.19 -10.24 -19.43
N GLU A 39 13.23 -10.99 -18.89
CA GLU A 39 12.70 -10.75 -17.55
C GLU A 39 13.77 -10.90 -16.45
N ASN A 40 14.71 -11.81 -16.61
CA ASN A 40 15.81 -12.03 -15.63
C ASN A 40 16.73 -10.82 -15.52
N SER A 41 16.81 -10.00 -16.59
CA SER A 41 17.59 -8.77 -16.60
C SER A 41 17.09 -7.73 -15.58
N PHE A 42 15.88 -7.91 -15.03
CA PHE A 42 15.21 -7.00 -14.10
C PHE A 42 15.06 -7.57 -12.69
N GLU A 43 15.55 -8.76 -12.41
CA GLU A 43 15.46 -9.40 -11.09
C GLU A 43 16.00 -8.51 -9.96
N GLN A 44 17.12 -7.84 -10.21
CA GLN A 44 17.71 -6.91 -9.26
C GLN A 44 16.79 -5.72 -8.98
N ILE A 45 16.05 -5.22 -9.97
CA ILE A 45 15.11 -4.11 -9.80
C ILE A 45 13.97 -4.49 -8.86
N TYR A 46 13.42 -5.71 -9.00
CA TYR A 46 12.40 -6.23 -8.09
C TYR A 46 12.93 -6.38 -6.66
N THR A 47 14.16 -6.85 -6.52
CA THR A 47 14.81 -7.02 -5.20
C THR A 47 15.03 -5.68 -4.51
N GLU A 48 15.50 -4.67 -5.25
CA GLU A 48 15.74 -3.32 -4.73
C GLU A 48 14.44 -2.56 -4.46
N ASN A 49 13.35 -2.92 -5.15
CA ASN A 49 12.07 -2.23 -5.08
C ASN A 49 10.89 -3.20 -4.90
N PRO A 50 10.71 -3.77 -3.71
CA PRO A 50 9.67 -4.78 -3.45
C PRO A 50 8.23 -4.31 -3.64
N VAL A 51 8.01 -3.01 -3.81
CA VAL A 51 6.69 -2.42 -4.11
C VAL A 51 6.30 -2.54 -5.58
N ILE A 52 7.22 -2.96 -6.46
CA ILE A 52 6.92 -3.22 -7.87
C ILE A 52 6.21 -4.57 -7.98
N LYS A 53 4.99 -4.55 -8.50
CA LYS A 53 4.20 -5.75 -8.78
C LYS A 53 4.56 -6.38 -10.11
N LYS A 54 4.76 -5.54 -11.14
CA LYS A 54 5.08 -5.98 -12.50
C LYS A 54 5.88 -4.93 -13.25
N LEU A 55 6.88 -5.37 -14.00
CA LEU A 55 7.58 -4.55 -15.00
C LEU A 55 7.11 -4.92 -16.41
N THR A 56 6.89 -3.92 -17.23
CA THR A 56 6.62 -4.08 -18.66
C THR A 56 7.75 -3.44 -19.45
N ILE A 57 8.29 -4.21 -20.39
CA ILE A 57 9.45 -3.83 -21.18
C ILE A 57 9.03 -3.75 -22.64
N THR A 58 9.26 -2.60 -23.26
CA THR A 58 9.06 -2.40 -24.68
C THR A 58 10.39 -2.09 -25.35
N LYS A 59 10.76 -2.90 -26.34
CA LYS A 59 11.99 -2.73 -27.14
C LYS A 59 11.69 -1.90 -28.38
N ASN A 60 12.14 -0.66 -28.39
CA ASN A 60 12.04 0.23 -29.56
C ASN A 60 13.36 0.19 -30.32
N LEU A 61 13.37 -0.58 -31.39
CA LEU A 61 14.56 -0.77 -32.20
C LEU A 61 15.02 0.56 -32.87
N PRO A 62 16.31 0.75 -33.02
CA PRO A 62 17.35 -0.26 -32.81
C PRO A 62 17.93 -0.33 -31.40
N ASN A 63 17.75 0.65 -30.52
CA ASN A 63 18.59 0.81 -29.33
C ASN A 63 17.89 1.48 -28.13
N LYS A 64 16.56 1.66 -28.18
CA LYS A 64 15.77 2.29 -27.13
C LYS A 64 14.96 1.24 -26.36
N LEU A 65 15.05 1.30 -25.01
CA LEU A 65 14.27 0.51 -24.10
C LEU A 65 13.27 1.40 -23.35
N VAL A 66 12.01 0.99 -23.30
CA VAL A 66 10.98 1.64 -22.48
C VAL A 66 10.59 0.67 -21.36
N VAL A 67 10.74 1.11 -20.11
CA VAL A 67 10.40 0.32 -18.92
C VAL A 67 9.30 1.05 -18.17
N SER A 68 8.19 0.37 -17.93
CA SER A 68 7.09 0.86 -17.10
C SER A 68 6.77 -0.15 -16.00
N SER A 69 6.15 0.31 -14.91
CA SER A 69 5.80 -0.54 -13.79
C SER A 69 4.34 -0.42 -13.39
N GLU A 70 3.81 -1.54 -12.92
CA GLU A 70 2.63 -1.60 -12.06
C GLU A 70 3.12 -1.79 -10.62
N LEU A 71 2.66 -0.95 -9.70
CA LEU A 71 3.00 -1.04 -8.29
C LEU A 71 1.92 -1.80 -7.52
N TYR A 72 2.31 -2.45 -6.42
CA TYR A 72 1.34 -2.93 -5.45
C TYR A 72 0.52 -1.78 -4.88
N GLN A 73 -0.72 -2.03 -4.53
CA GLN A 73 -1.62 -1.02 -3.99
C GLN A 73 -1.15 -0.55 -2.61
N GLN A 74 -1.10 0.75 -2.41
CA GLN A 74 -0.97 1.37 -1.09
C GLN A 74 -2.30 1.23 -0.35
N LEU A 75 -2.26 0.82 0.92
CA LEU A 75 -3.47 0.55 1.70
C LEU A 75 -3.74 1.61 2.76
N VAL A 76 -2.71 1.98 3.51
CA VAL A 76 -2.84 2.85 4.68
C VAL A 76 -1.50 3.49 5.03
N THR A 77 -1.54 4.73 5.51
CA THR A 77 -0.42 5.36 6.20
C THR A 77 -0.50 5.01 7.68
N ILE A 78 0.53 4.37 8.23
CA ILE A 78 0.66 4.03 9.64
C ILE A 78 1.50 5.11 10.32
N ASP A 79 0.91 5.83 11.28
CA ASP A 79 1.59 6.79 12.15
C ASP A 79 1.79 6.15 13.54
N ASP A 80 2.97 5.59 13.77
CA ASP A 80 3.30 4.92 15.04
C ASP A 80 3.84 5.93 16.06
N LYS A 81 2.98 6.35 16.97
CA LYS A 81 3.27 7.32 18.04
C LYS A 81 3.80 6.71 19.34
N ARG A 82 4.06 5.41 19.39
CA ARG A 82 4.62 4.78 20.58
C ARG A 82 6.06 5.19 20.86
N SER A 83 6.76 5.64 19.83
CA SER A 83 8.10 6.24 19.94
C SER A 83 8.03 7.76 19.86
N SER A 84 8.96 8.45 20.54
CA SER A 84 9.11 9.91 20.43
C SER A 84 9.62 10.37 19.06
N LEU A 85 10.17 9.46 18.27
CA LEU A 85 10.60 9.74 16.89
C LEU A 85 9.42 9.56 15.94
N LYS A 86 9.30 10.48 14.98
CA LYS A 86 8.31 10.36 13.91
C LYS A 86 8.56 9.06 13.14
N ASN A 87 7.59 8.17 13.14
CA ASN A 87 7.68 6.86 12.50
C ASN A 87 6.43 6.61 11.67
N MET A 88 6.41 7.22 10.48
CA MET A 88 5.34 7.02 9.53
C MET A 88 5.76 6.04 8.44
N GLN A 89 4.85 5.17 8.06
CA GLN A 89 5.07 4.11 7.07
C GLN A 89 3.83 3.93 6.20
N ILE A 90 4.02 3.66 4.92
CA ILE A 90 2.95 3.24 4.02
C ILE A 90 2.96 1.72 3.92
N LEU A 91 1.85 1.08 4.24
CA LEU A 91 1.66 -0.36 4.07
C LEU A 91 1.09 -0.65 2.68
N TYR A 92 1.73 -1.57 1.98
CA TYR A 92 1.30 -2.07 0.67
C TYR A 92 0.59 -3.42 0.78
N GLU A 93 -0.22 -3.76 -0.21
CA GLU A 93 -1.01 -5.01 -0.25
C GLU A 93 -0.17 -6.30 -0.22
N ASN A 94 1.12 -6.23 -0.55
CA ASN A 94 2.08 -7.33 -0.48
C ASN A 94 2.80 -7.44 0.87
N ASN A 95 2.28 -6.76 1.90
CA ASN A 95 2.85 -6.72 3.26
C ASN A 95 4.19 -5.96 3.38
N TYR A 96 4.61 -5.25 2.33
CA TYR A 96 5.79 -4.40 2.39
C TYR A 96 5.44 -3.03 2.96
N VAL A 97 6.40 -2.42 3.68
CA VAL A 97 6.24 -1.08 4.23
C VAL A 97 7.36 -0.16 3.75
N VAL A 98 6.99 1.06 3.42
CA VAL A 98 7.93 2.13 3.03
C VAL A 98 7.83 3.25 4.04
N LYS A 99 8.99 3.72 4.55
CA LYS A 99 9.02 4.90 5.42
C LYS A 99 8.64 6.15 4.62
N THR A 100 7.88 7.03 5.26
CA THR A 100 7.49 8.33 4.71
C THR A 100 7.61 9.41 5.78
N GLU A 101 7.77 10.64 5.36
CA GLU A 101 7.79 11.80 6.26
C GLU A 101 6.45 12.56 6.26
N VAL A 102 5.59 12.26 5.30
CA VAL A 102 4.31 12.94 5.10
C VAL A 102 3.17 11.93 4.97
N GLU A 103 1.98 12.36 5.34
CA GLU A 103 0.76 11.63 5.06
C GLU A 103 0.44 11.72 3.56
N GLU A 104 0.11 10.60 2.95
CA GLU A 104 -0.40 10.58 1.58
C GLU A 104 -1.86 11.03 1.55
N ASN A 105 -2.15 12.09 0.81
CA ASN A 105 -3.46 12.77 0.83
C ASN A 105 -4.67 11.91 0.46
N ASN A 106 -4.44 10.73 -0.13
CA ASN A 106 -5.51 9.85 -0.62
C ASN A 106 -5.54 8.49 0.08
N LEU A 107 -4.81 8.34 1.18
CA LEU A 107 -4.79 7.10 1.95
C LEU A 107 -5.44 7.30 3.32
N PRO A 108 -6.16 6.30 3.83
CA PRO A 108 -6.56 6.28 5.23
C PRO A 108 -5.33 6.33 6.14
N VAL A 109 -5.50 6.89 7.33
CA VAL A 109 -4.42 7.00 8.33
C VAL A 109 -4.76 6.13 9.52
N LEU A 110 -3.82 5.27 9.93
CA LEU A 110 -3.87 4.51 11.17
C LEU A 110 -2.88 5.10 12.18
N VAL A 111 -3.38 5.59 13.28
CA VAL A 111 -2.56 6.05 14.41
C VAL A 111 -2.43 4.93 15.44
N ILE A 112 -1.20 4.50 15.75
CA ILE A 112 -0.91 3.56 16.83
C ILE A 112 -0.42 4.36 18.03
N THR A 113 -1.21 4.37 19.10
CA THR A 113 -0.94 5.22 20.28
C THR A 113 -0.25 4.47 21.41
N ASN A 114 -0.52 3.18 21.57
CA ASN A 114 -0.02 2.39 22.69
C ASN A 114 0.00 0.89 22.35
N GLY A 115 0.52 0.09 23.27
CA GLY A 115 0.45 -1.37 23.30
C GLY A 115 1.40 -2.10 22.35
N PRO A 116 1.48 -3.42 22.49
CA PRO A 116 2.21 -4.26 21.56
C PRO A 116 1.47 -4.32 20.22
N VAL A 117 2.23 -4.43 19.15
CA VAL A 117 1.72 -4.78 17.83
C VAL A 117 2.20 -6.20 17.54
N GLU A 118 1.26 -7.12 17.45
CA GLU A 118 1.54 -8.53 17.17
C GLU A 118 2.08 -8.71 15.76
N GLU A 119 2.84 -9.79 15.53
CA GLU A 119 3.45 -10.09 14.23
C GLU A 119 2.42 -10.19 13.12
N GLY A 120 1.22 -10.72 13.40
CA GLY A 120 0.11 -10.84 12.45
C GLY A 120 -0.64 -9.55 12.11
N PHE A 121 -0.39 -8.45 12.83
CA PHE A 121 -1.18 -7.22 12.72
C PHE A 121 -1.26 -6.63 11.31
N ARG A 122 -0.14 -6.63 10.57
CA ARG A 122 -0.14 -6.14 9.18
C ARG A 122 -1.02 -6.99 8.27
N GLY A 123 -1.02 -8.31 8.45
CA GLY A 123 -1.90 -9.22 7.72
C GLY A 123 -3.37 -8.95 8.00
N GLU A 124 -3.71 -8.66 9.25
CA GLU A 124 -5.05 -8.24 9.67
C GLU A 124 -5.45 -6.91 8.99
N LEU A 125 -4.55 -5.91 8.95
CA LEU A 125 -4.80 -4.65 8.26
C LEU A 125 -5.02 -4.86 6.75
N ILE A 126 -4.20 -5.68 6.10
CA ILE A 126 -4.36 -6.00 4.68
C ILE A 126 -5.73 -6.62 4.44
N SER A 127 -6.15 -7.56 5.28
CA SER A 127 -7.46 -8.21 5.20
C SER A 127 -8.60 -7.19 5.39
N PHE A 128 -8.45 -6.28 6.35
CA PHE A 128 -9.40 -5.19 6.59
C PHE A 128 -9.60 -4.32 5.35
N PHE A 129 -8.51 -3.81 4.78
CA PHE A 129 -8.59 -2.92 3.63
C PHE A 129 -9.04 -3.61 2.35
N LYS A 130 -8.71 -4.90 2.15
CA LYS A 130 -9.22 -5.69 1.02
C LYS A 130 -10.75 -5.85 1.06
N THR A 131 -11.32 -6.03 2.24
CA THR A 131 -12.79 -6.12 2.37
C THR A 131 -13.49 -4.78 2.13
N LEU A 132 -12.79 -3.67 2.40
CA LEU A 132 -13.28 -2.31 2.14
C LEU A 132 -13.09 -1.84 0.68
N ASP A 133 -12.41 -2.60 -0.17
CA ASP A 133 -12.19 -2.20 -1.58
C ASP A 133 -13.48 -1.99 -2.38
N LYS A 134 -14.56 -2.69 -2.02
CA LYS A 134 -15.89 -2.48 -2.59
C LYS A 134 -16.58 -1.19 -2.11
N TYR A 135 -16.09 -0.59 -1.02
CA TYR A 135 -16.57 0.66 -0.43
C TYR A 135 -15.52 1.76 -0.52
N LYS A 136 -15.00 2.03 -1.71
CA LYS A 136 -13.82 2.91 -1.93
C LYS A 136 -13.96 4.31 -1.34
N TYR A 137 -15.13 4.92 -1.47
CA TYR A 137 -15.39 6.26 -0.93
C TYR A 137 -15.37 6.27 0.60
N ILE A 138 -15.87 5.22 1.26
CA ILE A 138 -15.78 5.05 2.72
C ILE A 138 -14.33 4.83 3.13
N LYS A 139 -13.65 3.88 2.47
CA LYS A 139 -12.27 3.49 2.76
C LYS A 139 -11.33 4.69 2.80
N ASN A 140 -11.40 5.57 1.83
CA ASN A 140 -10.48 6.71 1.70
C ASN A 140 -10.69 7.81 2.76
N GLU A 141 -11.89 7.89 3.33
CA GLU A 141 -12.23 8.88 4.38
C GLU A 141 -12.02 8.34 5.80
N LEU A 142 -11.69 7.04 5.94
CA LEU A 142 -11.48 6.44 7.25
C LEU A 142 -10.22 6.97 7.93
N LYS A 143 -10.36 7.32 9.20
CA LYS A 143 -9.25 7.46 10.14
C LYS A 143 -9.32 6.32 11.13
N LEU A 144 -8.20 5.72 11.45
CA LEU A 144 -8.12 4.53 12.29
C LEU A 144 -7.21 4.80 13.48
N GLN A 145 -7.53 4.19 14.60
CA GLN A 145 -6.72 4.24 15.80
C GLN A 145 -6.60 2.83 16.42
N PHE A 146 -5.41 2.53 16.92
CA PHE A 146 -5.15 1.32 17.69
C PHE A 146 -4.34 1.68 18.93
N ASP A 147 -4.81 1.25 20.10
CA ASP A 147 -4.17 1.52 21.39
C ASP A 147 -3.55 0.27 22.06
N GLY A 148 -3.40 -0.81 21.29
CA GLY A 148 -2.91 -2.10 21.76
C GLY A 148 -4.03 -3.08 22.18
N ASN A 149 -5.23 -2.60 22.45
CA ASN A 149 -6.38 -3.41 22.82
C ASN A 149 -7.58 -3.18 21.90
N GLN A 150 -7.81 -1.93 21.53
CA GLN A 150 -8.99 -1.49 20.81
C GLN A 150 -8.62 -0.96 19.42
N PHE A 151 -9.22 -1.53 18.40
CA PHE A 151 -9.20 -1.01 17.04
C PHE A 151 -10.46 -0.19 16.80
N VAL A 152 -10.28 1.08 16.45
CA VAL A 152 -11.35 2.05 16.29
C VAL A 152 -11.26 2.69 14.92
N ALA A 153 -12.39 2.77 14.21
CA ALA A 153 -12.52 3.54 12.99
C ALA A 153 -13.32 4.82 13.25
N PHE A 154 -12.94 5.88 12.58
CA PHE A 154 -13.65 7.15 12.55
C PHE A 154 -14.06 7.43 11.11
N TYR A 155 -15.32 7.78 10.93
CA TYR A 155 -15.90 8.18 9.66
C TYR A 155 -16.79 9.39 9.87
N TYR A 156 -16.40 10.54 9.31
CA TYR A 156 -16.99 11.84 9.65
C TYR A 156 -17.04 12.07 11.18
N LEU A 157 -18.25 12.25 11.74
CA LEU A 157 -18.47 12.48 13.17
C LEU A 157 -18.69 11.18 13.97
N GLY A 158 -18.70 10.03 13.30
CA GLY A 158 -18.93 8.74 13.92
C GLY A 158 -17.64 8.09 14.40
N ARG A 159 -17.74 7.43 15.57
CA ARG A 159 -16.70 6.59 16.19
C ARG A 159 -17.19 5.14 16.21
N TYR A 160 -16.46 4.25 15.58
CA TYR A 160 -16.83 2.84 15.40
C TYR A 160 -15.82 1.95 16.10
N GLU A 161 -16.24 1.36 17.24
CA GLU A 161 -15.39 0.51 18.09
C GLU A 161 -15.47 -0.94 17.62
N LEU A 162 -14.38 -1.45 17.06
CA LEU A 162 -14.29 -2.79 16.47
C LEU A 162 -13.66 -3.83 17.40
N GLY A 163 -13.25 -3.43 18.62
CA GLY A 163 -12.62 -4.32 19.58
C GLY A 163 -11.18 -4.68 19.25
N PRO A 164 -10.67 -5.85 19.65
CA PRO A 164 -9.30 -6.26 19.39
C PRO A 164 -8.97 -6.31 17.89
N ALA A 165 -7.70 -6.10 17.53
CA ALA A 165 -7.23 -6.16 16.16
C ALA A 165 -7.07 -7.60 15.64
N ILE A 166 -8.13 -8.40 15.80
CA ILE A 166 -8.22 -9.80 15.38
C ILE A 166 -9.43 -9.93 14.46
N ASP A 167 -9.30 -10.74 13.39
CA ASP A 167 -10.35 -10.96 12.39
C ASP A 167 -10.83 -9.64 11.74
N LEU A 168 -9.87 -8.75 11.50
CA LEU A 168 -10.15 -7.41 10.96
C LEU A 168 -10.78 -7.49 9.56
N GLY A 169 -10.50 -8.52 8.78
CA GLY A 169 -11.16 -8.74 7.49
C GLY A 169 -12.68 -8.80 7.61
N ARG A 170 -13.20 -9.62 8.55
CA ARG A 170 -14.64 -9.69 8.82
C ARG A 170 -15.17 -8.37 9.37
N LYS A 171 -14.46 -7.74 10.31
CA LYS A 171 -14.85 -6.46 10.90
C LYS A 171 -14.90 -5.34 9.87
N GLY A 172 -13.98 -5.31 8.91
CA GLY A 172 -14.01 -4.39 7.78
C GLY A 172 -15.25 -4.58 6.89
N SER A 173 -15.64 -5.82 6.62
CA SER A 173 -16.87 -6.10 5.88
C SER A 173 -18.12 -5.62 6.62
N ILE A 174 -18.21 -5.88 7.92
CA ILE A 174 -19.34 -5.44 8.77
C ILE A 174 -19.40 -3.90 8.81
N LEU A 175 -18.25 -3.26 9.06
CA LEU A 175 -18.15 -1.79 9.08
C LEU A 175 -18.58 -1.17 7.74
N GLY A 176 -18.08 -1.72 6.62
CA GLY A 176 -18.43 -1.22 5.30
C GLY A 176 -19.92 -1.34 5.00
N THR A 177 -20.54 -2.49 5.29
CA THR A 177 -21.98 -2.69 5.14
C THR A 177 -22.77 -1.74 6.03
N TYR A 178 -22.36 -1.58 7.29
CA TYR A 178 -23.03 -0.65 8.21
C TYR A 178 -22.99 0.79 7.70
N LEU A 179 -21.81 1.27 7.29
CA LEU A 179 -21.63 2.66 6.84
C LEU A 179 -22.28 2.95 5.48
N GLU A 180 -22.56 1.93 4.68
CA GLU A 180 -23.30 2.09 3.42
C GLU A 180 -24.77 2.39 3.66
N GLU A 181 -25.35 1.83 4.74
CA GLU A 181 -26.79 1.90 5.03
C GLU A 181 -27.12 2.86 6.17
N ASN A 182 -26.16 3.17 7.04
CA ASN A 182 -26.38 3.89 8.27
C ASN A 182 -25.40 5.05 8.45
N PHE A 183 -25.88 6.10 9.12
CA PHE A 183 -25.05 7.20 9.58
C PHE A 183 -25.30 7.42 11.07
N CYS A 184 -24.22 7.47 11.85
CA CYS A 184 -24.27 7.77 13.27
C CYS A 184 -23.23 8.83 13.62
N SER A 185 -23.68 9.98 14.12
CA SER A 185 -22.82 11.06 14.61
C SER A 185 -22.48 10.86 16.10
N GLY A 186 -22.06 9.67 16.48
CA GLY A 186 -21.74 9.32 17.86
C GLY A 186 -20.89 8.07 17.91
N THR A 187 -21.13 7.21 18.90
CA THR A 187 -20.35 5.98 19.08
C THR A 187 -21.19 4.75 18.76
N VAL A 188 -20.65 3.90 17.89
CA VAL A 188 -21.18 2.58 17.57
C VAL A 188 -20.18 1.54 18.03
N ARG A 189 -20.60 0.61 18.88
CA ARG A 189 -19.79 -0.52 19.31
C ARG A 189 -20.29 -1.80 18.69
N PHE A 190 -19.43 -2.48 17.95
CA PHE A 190 -19.74 -3.78 17.37
C PHE A 190 -19.47 -4.89 18.38
N ILE A 191 -20.54 -5.57 18.82
CA ILE A 191 -20.44 -6.72 19.74
C ILE A 191 -20.13 -7.99 18.93
N ASN A 192 -20.83 -8.16 17.80
CA ASN A 192 -20.63 -9.25 16.84
C ASN A 192 -21.08 -8.78 15.45
N SER A 193 -21.20 -9.70 14.49
CA SER A 193 -21.61 -9.39 13.12
C SER A 193 -23.04 -8.86 12.96
N GLU A 194 -23.90 -9.04 13.98
CA GLU A 194 -25.34 -8.73 13.87
C GLU A 194 -25.80 -7.75 14.96
N THR A 195 -24.96 -7.51 15.96
CA THR A 195 -25.35 -6.72 17.14
C THR A 195 -24.42 -5.51 17.30
N THR A 196 -25.01 -4.33 17.30
CA THR A 196 -24.36 -3.07 17.63
C THR A 196 -25.00 -2.43 18.86
N ILE A 197 -24.20 -1.67 19.61
CA ILE A 197 -24.69 -0.73 20.63
C ILE A 197 -24.42 0.66 20.06
N GLU A 198 -25.47 1.43 19.88
CA GLU A 198 -25.41 2.76 19.25
C GLU A 198 -25.73 3.83 20.28
N ASN A 199 -24.93 4.87 20.28
CA ASN A 199 -25.17 6.12 21.00
C ASN A 199 -24.99 7.27 20.00
N CYS A 200 -26.00 7.45 19.16
CA CYS A 200 -26.04 8.46 18.10
C CYS A 200 -26.77 9.71 18.57
N THR A 201 -26.27 10.88 18.21
CA THR A 201 -26.85 12.20 18.49
C THR A 201 -27.49 12.79 17.24
#